data_edfc201411036ec5eaf34c9579dcc240
#
_entry.id   edfc201411036ec5eaf34c9579dcc240
#
_cell.length_a   1.000
_cell.length_b   1.000
_cell.length_c   1.000
_cell.angle_alpha   90.00
_cell.angle_beta   90.00
_cell.angle_gamma   90.00
#
_symmetry.space_group_name_H-M   'P 1'
#
loop_
_entity.id
_entity.type
_entity.pdbx_description
1 polymer ?
#
loop_
_entity_poly.entity_id
_entity_poly.type
_entity_poly.pdbx_seq_one_letter_code
_entity_poly.pdbx_strand_id
1 'polypeptide(L)'
;MRIPHTVLTFSLAVMSAAPALAWIPKLDASTAKNVIDAAYRRRDPLATYLTADLSVEGGKFKANGAGPEAVNVKAFDGGDACLSDWLSAPTAYDKSGSRPASLTLSGQADQLSFQAAAASDSFKTLSADAALKDLASRMPDGQLRLDLVVAGLSDLKQRAAYKVGLKGPDGKLLAPVKSSYVNDWKADGAGKLGGTLVYYFEPTKVGINANDKVDLIVRTESDSGCVYAVNFDLGQFY
;
A
#
# COMPACT_ATOMS: atom_id res chain seq x y z
N MET A 1 50.31 -38.01 -37.16
CA MET A 1 49.51 -36.78 -37.12
C MET A 1 48.35 -37.00 -36.19
N ARG A 2 48.39 -36.47 -34.94
CA ARG A 2 47.38 -36.68 -33.93
C ARG A 2 46.56 -35.40 -33.80
N ILE A 3 45.26 -35.46 -34.03
CA ILE A 3 44.33 -34.34 -33.95
C ILE A 3 43.79 -34.29 -32.50
N PRO A 4 43.92 -33.17 -31.77
CA PRO A 4 43.34 -33.06 -30.46
C PRO A 4 41.84 -32.78 -30.57
N HIS A 5 41.03 -33.57 -29.85
CA HIS A 5 39.59 -33.32 -29.71
C HIS A 5 39.39 -32.32 -28.58
N THR A 6 39.01 -31.09 -28.90
CA THR A 6 38.59 -30.09 -27.94
C THR A 6 37.12 -30.32 -27.58
N VAL A 7 36.87 -30.73 -26.35
CA VAL A 7 35.51 -30.88 -25.82
C VAL A 7 35.06 -29.50 -25.31
N LEU A 8 34.09 -28.92 -26.02
CA LEU A 8 33.47 -27.66 -25.64
C LEU A 8 32.36 -27.96 -24.63
N THR A 9 32.60 -27.70 -23.35
CA THR A 9 31.56 -27.83 -22.30
C THR A 9 30.69 -26.58 -22.30
N PHE A 10 29.44 -26.72 -22.72
CA PHE A 10 28.41 -25.70 -22.60
C PHE A 10 27.84 -25.71 -21.18
N SER A 11 28.19 -24.71 -20.37
CA SER A 11 27.58 -24.50 -19.07
C SER A 11 26.24 -23.80 -19.28
N LEU A 12 25.13 -24.51 -19.08
CA LEU A 12 23.79 -23.93 -19.01
C LEU A 12 23.65 -23.18 -17.70
N ALA A 13 23.72 -21.84 -17.73
CA ALA A 13 23.35 -21.01 -16.60
C ALA A 13 21.82 -21.04 -16.45
N VAL A 14 21.31 -21.76 -15.48
CA VAL A 14 19.90 -21.70 -15.07
C VAL A 14 19.71 -20.36 -14.38
N MET A 15 19.22 -19.37 -15.13
CA MET A 15 18.71 -18.12 -14.53
C MET A 15 17.43 -18.48 -13.78
N SER A 16 17.48 -18.58 -12.46
CA SER A 16 16.29 -18.57 -11.61
C SER A 16 15.64 -17.21 -11.72
N ALA A 17 14.58 -17.09 -12.52
CA ALA A 17 13.73 -15.91 -12.52
C ALA A 17 13.12 -15.80 -11.11
N ALA A 18 13.45 -14.74 -10.39
CA ALA A 18 12.71 -14.39 -9.18
C ALA A 18 11.23 -14.25 -9.56
N PRO A 19 10.29 -14.77 -8.76
CA PRO A 19 8.87 -14.59 -9.04
C PRO A 19 8.59 -13.09 -9.12
N ALA A 20 8.00 -12.65 -10.22
CA ALA A 20 7.55 -11.28 -10.36
C ALA A 20 6.50 -11.03 -9.27
N LEU A 21 6.74 -10.02 -8.44
CA LEU A 21 5.75 -9.53 -7.49
C LEU A 21 4.60 -8.93 -8.30
N ALA A 22 3.38 -9.12 -7.86
CA ALA A 22 2.19 -8.46 -8.41
C ALA A 22 1.08 -8.58 -7.38
N TRP A 23 0.33 -7.51 -7.16
CA TRP A 23 -0.87 -7.59 -6.35
C TRP A 23 -1.75 -8.76 -6.78
N ILE A 24 -2.24 -9.52 -5.81
CA ILE A 24 -3.04 -10.71 -6.07
C ILE A 24 -4.51 -10.39 -5.80
N PRO A 25 -5.31 -10.19 -6.86
CA PRO A 25 -6.74 -9.92 -6.74
C PRO A 25 -7.53 -11.07 -6.10
N LYS A 26 -7.02 -12.29 -6.24
CA LYS A 26 -7.64 -13.51 -5.72
C LYS A 26 -6.59 -14.52 -5.32
N LEU A 27 -6.59 -14.90 -4.05
CA LEU A 27 -5.71 -15.96 -3.55
C LEU A 27 -6.11 -17.32 -4.09
N ASP A 28 -5.13 -18.05 -4.65
CA ASP A 28 -5.19 -19.48 -4.88
C ASP A 28 -4.49 -20.27 -3.76
N ALA A 29 -4.58 -21.59 -3.79
CA ALA A 29 -4.01 -22.45 -2.77
C ALA A 29 -2.48 -22.37 -2.70
N SER A 30 -1.80 -22.21 -3.84
CA SER A 30 -0.34 -22.07 -3.90
C SER A 30 0.11 -20.76 -3.28
N THR A 31 -0.52 -19.67 -3.65
CA THR A 31 -0.22 -18.35 -3.10
C THR A 31 -0.54 -18.25 -1.62
N ALA A 32 -1.71 -18.77 -1.19
CA ALA A 32 -2.08 -18.81 0.21
C ALA A 32 -1.06 -19.60 1.04
N LYS A 33 -0.60 -20.76 0.54
CA LYS A 33 0.47 -21.52 1.18
C LYS A 33 1.76 -20.73 1.29
N ASN A 34 2.16 -20.05 0.23
CA ASN A 34 3.39 -19.23 0.23
C ASN A 34 3.35 -18.10 1.26
N VAL A 35 2.22 -17.41 1.36
CA VAL A 35 2.00 -16.33 2.34
C VAL A 35 2.06 -16.88 3.78
N ILE A 36 1.39 -18.02 4.04
CA ILE A 36 1.39 -18.66 5.36
C ILE A 36 2.81 -19.13 5.72
N ASP A 37 3.53 -19.77 4.79
CA ASP A 37 4.90 -20.24 5.03
C ASP A 37 5.86 -19.06 5.33
N ALA A 38 5.68 -17.92 4.66
CA ALA A 38 6.45 -16.71 4.95
C ALA A 38 6.11 -16.15 6.36
N ALA A 39 4.83 -16.09 6.73
CA ALA A 39 4.39 -15.64 8.05
C ALA A 39 4.95 -16.55 9.18
N TYR A 40 5.07 -17.86 8.90
CA TYR A 40 5.69 -18.83 9.84
C TYR A 40 7.23 -18.90 9.73
N ARG A 41 7.86 -17.99 8.96
CA ARG A 41 9.32 -17.95 8.75
C ARG A 41 9.89 -19.26 8.16
N ARG A 42 9.10 -19.99 7.39
CA ARG A 42 9.52 -21.21 6.66
C ARG A 42 10.12 -20.89 5.30
N ARG A 43 10.04 -19.63 4.87
CA ARG A 43 10.64 -19.06 3.67
C ARG A 43 10.91 -17.58 3.89
N ASP A 44 11.57 -16.93 2.93
CA ASP A 44 11.82 -15.50 2.95
C ASP A 44 10.52 -14.69 3.05
N PRO A 45 10.53 -13.55 3.78
CA PRO A 45 9.38 -12.66 3.88
C PRO A 45 8.89 -12.21 2.52
N LEU A 46 7.56 -12.15 2.36
CA LEU A 46 6.91 -11.60 1.17
C LEU A 46 6.51 -10.15 1.43
N ALA A 47 6.66 -9.30 0.41
CA ALA A 47 6.05 -7.99 0.42
C ALA A 47 4.55 -8.16 0.20
N THR A 48 3.73 -8.05 1.25
CA THR A 48 2.27 -8.20 1.18
C THR A 48 1.53 -6.88 1.15
N TYR A 49 2.26 -5.78 1.33
CA TYR A 49 1.74 -4.40 1.28
C TYR A 49 2.80 -3.44 0.74
N LEU A 50 2.36 -2.26 0.32
CA LEU A 50 3.22 -1.11 0.00
C LEU A 50 2.87 0.06 0.90
N THR A 51 3.89 0.74 1.44
CA THR A 51 3.72 1.96 2.22
C THR A 51 4.47 3.12 1.59
N ALA A 52 3.77 4.24 1.41
CA ALA A 52 4.34 5.53 1.10
C ALA A 52 4.43 6.34 2.40
N ASP A 53 5.66 6.60 2.88
CA ASP A 53 5.94 7.50 3.99
C ASP A 53 5.95 8.94 3.45
N LEU A 54 4.97 9.74 3.90
CA LEU A 54 4.79 11.14 3.48
C LEU A 54 5.37 12.13 4.49
N SER A 55 6.18 11.68 5.44
CA SER A 55 6.92 12.56 6.32
C SER A 55 7.91 13.41 5.51
N VAL A 56 8.11 14.65 5.96
CA VAL A 56 8.97 15.62 5.28
C VAL A 56 10.23 15.83 6.09
N GLU A 57 11.38 15.63 5.46
CA GLU A 57 12.70 15.92 6.03
C GLU A 57 13.49 16.82 5.06
N GLY A 58 14.03 17.92 5.56
CA GLY A 58 14.82 18.86 4.73
C GLY A 58 14.06 19.42 3.52
N GLY A 59 12.74 19.62 3.63
CA GLY A 59 11.91 20.14 2.54
C GLY A 59 11.59 19.13 1.44
N LYS A 60 11.74 17.85 1.70
CA LYS A 60 11.44 16.75 0.76
C LYS A 60 10.68 15.63 1.47
N PHE A 61 9.83 14.92 0.72
CA PHE A 61 9.25 13.69 1.25
C PHE A 61 10.33 12.65 1.51
N LYS A 62 10.21 11.94 2.61
CA LYS A 62 11.12 10.87 2.96
C LYS A 62 11.00 9.73 1.95
N ALA A 63 12.14 9.23 1.46
CA ALA A 63 12.16 8.05 0.61
C ALA A 63 11.75 6.81 1.41
N ASN A 64 10.87 6.00 0.86
CA ASN A 64 10.60 4.67 1.41
C ASN A 64 11.82 3.78 1.21
N GLY A 65 12.31 3.17 2.29
CA GLY A 65 13.50 2.32 2.26
C GLY A 65 13.35 0.99 1.52
N ALA A 66 12.17 0.65 1.01
CA ALA A 66 11.88 -0.64 0.39
C ALA A 66 11.85 -0.62 -1.15
N GLY A 67 11.98 0.53 -1.79
CA GLY A 67 11.91 0.63 -3.24
C GLY A 67 12.95 1.57 -3.81
N PRO A 68 13.29 1.45 -5.08
CA PRO A 68 14.26 2.31 -5.76
C PRO A 68 13.75 3.74 -5.94
N GLU A 69 12.48 4.02 -5.61
CA GLU A 69 11.86 5.31 -5.89
C GLU A 69 11.47 6.02 -4.59
N ALA A 70 11.87 7.28 -4.50
CA ALA A 70 11.30 8.20 -3.53
C ALA A 70 9.78 8.30 -3.72
N VAL A 71 9.05 8.56 -2.63
CA VAL A 71 7.61 8.82 -2.69
C VAL A 71 7.34 9.90 -3.72
N ASN A 72 6.59 9.55 -4.76
CA ASN A 72 6.22 10.49 -5.80
C ASN A 72 4.85 11.09 -5.46
N VAL A 73 4.88 12.28 -4.87
CA VAL A 73 3.67 13.08 -4.57
C VAL A 73 3.59 14.22 -5.58
N LYS A 74 2.42 14.37 -6.17
CA LYS A 74 2.10 15.45 -7.14
C LYS A 74 0.92 16.26 -6.63
N ALA A 75 0.83 17.53 -7.03
CA ALA A 75 -0.43 18.23 -7.01
C ALA A 75 -1.32 17.64 -8.10
N PHE A 76 -2.48 17.09 -7.71
CA PHE A 76 -3.51 16.66 -8.66
C PHE A 76 -4.39 17.84 -9.07
N ASP A 77 -4.69 18.70 -8.11
CA ASP A 77 -5.42 19.96 -8.29
C ASP A 77 -4.89 20.99 -7.28
N GLY A 78 -5.09 22.27 -7.54
CA GLY A 78 -4.60 23.37 -6.69
C GLY A 78 -3.18 23.86 -7.03
N GLY A 79 -2.49 23.22 -7.98
CA GLY A 79 -1.18 23.62 -8.48
C GLY A 79 0.00 23.34 -7.53
N ASP A 80 1.20 23.72 -7.98
CA ASP A 80 2.47 23.41 -7.30
C ASP A 80 2.61 24.10 -5.93
N ALA A 81 1.88 25.20 -5.68
CA ALA A 81 1.84 25.88 -4.38
C ALA A 81 1.42 24.95 -3.26
N CYS A 82 0.49 24.02 -3.51
CA CYS A 82 0.03 23.02 -2.54
C CYS A 82 1.17 22.15 -2.01
N LEU A 83 2.05 21.68 -2.89
CA LEU A 83 3.22 20.89 -2.50
C LEU A 83 4.28 21.74 -1.83
N SER A 84 4.53 22.94 -2.35
CA SER A 84 5.49 23.89 -1.76
C SER A 84 5.13 24.23 -0.33
N ASP A 85 3.86 24.50 -0.05
CA ASP A 85 3.37 24.77 1.30
C ASP A 85 3.51 23.54 2.23
N TRP A 86 3.22 22.35 1.73
CA TRP A 86 3.40 21.14 2.51
C TRP A 86 4.88 20.88 2.84
N LEU A 87 5.77 20.98 1.84
CA LEU A 87 7.18 20.70 2.01
C LEU A 87 7.89 21.74 2.89
N SER A 88 7.48 23.03 2.82
CA SER A 88 8.09 24.10 3.60
C SER A 88 7.62 24.15 5.07
N ALA A 89 6.38 23.73 5.34
CA ALA A 89 5.78 23.79 6.66
C ALA A 89 4.89 22.55 6.93
N PRO A 90 5.49 21.35 7.09
CA PRO A 90 4.75 20.08 7.13
C PRO A 90 3.81 19.94 8.33
N THR A 91 4.05 20.66 9.41
CA THR A 91 3.26 20.64 10.66
C THR A 91 2.45 21.90 10.89
N ALA A 92 2.36 22.80 9.91
CA ALA A 92 1.58 24.05 10.04
C ALA A 92 0.06 23.76 9.89
N TYR A 93 -0.46 22.89 10.73
CA TYR A 93 -1.84 22.39 10.65
C TYR A 93 -2.89 23.49 10.83
N ASP A 94 -2.61 24.51 11.64
CA ASP A 94 -3.55 25.63 11.84
C ASP A 94 -3.73 26.47 10.58
N LYS A 95 -2.71 26.54 9.73
CA LYS A 95 -2.76 27.31 8.48
C LYS A 95 -3.25 26.48 7.30
N SER A 96 -2.80 25.25 7.22
CA SER A 96 -2.93 24.44 5.99
C SER A 96 -3.83 23.22 6.17
N GLY A 97 -4.40 22.99 7.34
CA GLY A 97 -5.16 21.79 7.69
C GLY A 97 -4.28 20.57 7.95
N SER A 98 -4.92 19.45 8.22
CA SER A 98 -4.22 18.18 8.46
C SER A 98 -3.48 17.66 7.21
N ARG A 99 -2.56 16.74 7.42
CA ARG A 99 -1.74 16.15 6.37
C ARG A 99 -1.81 14.62 6.40
N PRO A 100 -1.82 13.96 5.26
CA PRO A 100 -1.46 12.55 5.17
C PRO A 100 -0.03 12.34 5.71
N ALA A 101 0.15 11.40 6.64
CA ALA A 101 1.47 11.05 7.17
C ALA A 101 2.03 9.81 6.48
N SER A 102 1.16 8.84 6.16
CA SER A 102 1.52 7.68 5.35
C SER A 102 0.28 7.08 4.68
N LEU A 103 0.53 6.32 3.63
CA LEU A 103 -0.45 5.57 2.86
C LEU A 103 0.04 4.13 2.75
N THR A 104 -0.77 3.15 3.17
CA THR A 104 -0.45 1.73 3.00
C THR A 104 -1.52 1.07 2.15
N LEU A 105 -1.11 0.50 1.01
CA LEU A 105 -1.95 -0.37 0.17
C LEU A 105 -1.69 -1.83 0.51
N SER A 106 -2.74 -2.60 0.71
CA SER A 106 -2.69 -4.02 0.99
C SER A 106 -3.84 -4.78 0.33
N GLY A 107 -3.70 -6.11 0.26
CA GLY A 107 -4.69 -7.01 -0.32
C GLY A 107 -4.98 -8.22 0.56
N GLN A 108 -5.57 -9.25 -0.04
CA GLN A 108 -5.87 -10.52 0.64
C GLN A 108 -4.62 -11.19 1.21
N ALA A 109 -3.47 -11.06 0.53
CA ALA A 109 -2.21 -11.68 0.98
C ALA A 109 -1.75 -11.10 2.32
N ASP A 110 -1.86 -9.78 2.50
CA ASP A 110 -1.50 -9.13 3.77
C ASP A 110 -2.43 -9.57 4.90
N GLN A 111 -3.73 -9.55 4.66
CA GLN A 111 -4.70 -10.04 5.64
C GLN A 111 -4.42 -11.50 6.05
N LEU A 112 -4.10 -12.37 5.08
CA LEU A 112 -3.75 -13.76 5.36
C LEU A 112 -2.46 -13.87 6.16
N SER A 113 -1.46 -13.04 5.88
CA SER A 113 -0.21 -12.98 6.64
C SER A 113 -0.46 -12.65 8.10
N PHE A 114 -1.31 -11.66 8.40
CA PHE A 114 -1.72 -11.33 9.76
C PHE A 114 -2.49 -12.46 10.44
N GLN A 115 -3.41 -13.14 9.72
CA GLN A 115 -4.16 -14.28 10.26
C GLN A 115 -3.22 -15.45 10.62
N ALA A 116 -2.23 -15.72 9.77
CA ALA A 116 -1.25 -16.77 10.02
C ALA A 116 -0.36 -16.43 11.23
N ALA A 117 0.10 -15.19 11.34
CA ALA A 117 0.87 -14.72 12.48
C ALA A 117 0.06 -14.84 13.79
N ALA A 118 -1.18 -14.37 13.81
CA ALA A 118 -2.06 -14.45 14.97
C ALA A 118 -2.36 -15.92 15.38
N ALA A 119 -2.51 -16.82 14.41
CA ALA A 119 -2.64 -18.25 14.67
C ALA A 119 -1.38 -18.81 15.33
N SER A 120 -0.19 -18.45 14.84
CA SER A 120 1.10 -18.83 15.41
C SER A 120 1.24 -18.35 16.85
N ASP A 121 0.92 -17.09 17.13
CA ASP A 121 0.98 -16.50 18.47
C ASP A 121 0.02 -17.20 19.46
N SER A 122 -1.05 -17.80 18.92
CA SER A 122 -2.03 -18.59 19.67
C SER A 122 -1.70 -20.09 19.71
N PHE A 123 -0.49 -20.49 19.31
CA PHE A 123 -0.04 -21.88 19.21
C PHE A 123 -0.92 -22.75 18.28
N LYS A 124 -1.51 -22.13 17.26
CA LYS A 124 -2.34 -22.81 16.26
C LYS A 124 -1.65 -22.80 14.90
N THR A 125 -2.06 -23.72 14.05
CA THR A 125 -1.60 -23.77 12.66
C THR A 125 -2.75 -23.43 11.74
N LEU A 126 -2.57 -22.42 10.89
CA LEU A 126 -3.47 -22.10 9.80
C LEU A 126 -3.04 -22.87 8.55
N SER A 127 -3.94 -23.56 7.87
CA SER A 127 -3.69 -24.17 6.57
C SER A 127 -4.26 -23.30 5.44
N ALA A 128 -3.69 -23.40 4.25
CA ALA A 128 -4.19 -22.68 3.08
C ALA A 128 -5.68 -23.01 2.78
N ASP A 129 -6.05 -24.29 2.87
CA ASP A 129 -7.42 -24.74 2.65
C ASP A 129 -8.41 -24.14 3.67
N ALA A 130 -8.03 -24.08 4.94
CA ALA A 130 -8.86 -23.46 5.97
C ALA A 130 -9.03 -21.96 5.74
N ALA A 131 -7.93 -21.26 5.42
CA ALA A 131 -7.95 -19.83 5.13
C ALA A 131 -8.80 -19.49 3.90
N LEU A 132 -8.71 -20.29 2.84
CA LEU A 132 -9.48 -20.06 1.60
C LEU A 132 -10.97 -20.36 1.76
N LYS A 133 -11.36 -21.24 2.68
CA LYS A 133 -12.77 -21.56 2.99
C LYS A 133 -13.42 -20.53 3.91
N ASP A 134 -12.65 -19.81 4.70
CA ASP A 134 -13.19 -18.79 5.62
C ASP A 134 -13.47 -17.47 4.89
N LEU A 135 -14.56 -17.45 4.12
CA LEU A 135 -15.00 -16.27 3.38
C LEU A 135 -15.43 -15.11 4.28
N ALA A 136 -15.83 -15.38 5.52
CA ALA A 136 -16.28 -14.34 6.45
C ALA A 136 -15.12 -13.50 6.98
N SER A 137 -13.95 -14.10 7.13
CA SER A 137 -12.75 -13.43 7.63
C SER A 137 -11.82 -12.95 6.51
N ARG A 138 -12.17 -13.21 5.25
CA ARG A 138 -11.35 -12.86 4.08
C ARG A 138 -11.89 -11.62 3.39
N MET A 139 -10.98 -10.73 2.98
CA MET A 139 -11.32 -9.61 2.10
C MET A 139 -11.88 -10.16 0.77
N PRO A 140 -12.92 -9.54 0.20
CA PRO A 140 -13.46 -9.93 -1.11
C PRO A 140 -12.40 -10.00 -2.20
N ASP A 141 -12.59 -10.93 -3.17
CA ASP A 141 -11.72 -11.02 -4.34
C ASP A 141 -11.72 -9.70 -5.12
N GLY A 142 -10.54 -9.28 -5.59
CA GLY A 142 -10.36 -8.03 -6.33
C GLY A 142 -10.41 -6.75 -5.50
N GLN A 143 -10.43 -6.85 -4.18
CA GLN A 143 -10.48 -5.68 -3.30
C GLN A 143 -9.07 -5.30 -2.83
N LEU A 144 -8.79 -4.00 -2.82
CA LEU A 144 -7.65 -3.35 -2.18
C LEU A 144 -8.10 -2.59 -0.94
N ARG A 145 -7.30 -2.65 0.12
CA ARG A 145 -7.43 -1.83 1.32
C ARG A 145 -6.36 -0.74 1.29
N LEU A 146 -6.77 0.48 1.61
CA LEU A 146 -5.90 1.60 1.89
C LEU A 146 -6.04 2.00 3.34
N ASP A 147 -4.94 1.99 4.07
CA ASP A 147 -4.79 2.63 5.36
C ASP A 147 -4.12 4.00 5.15
N LEU A 148 -4.83 5.06 5.47
CA LEU A 148 -4.37 6.44 5.38
C LEU A 148 -4.16 6.97 6.79
N VAL A 149 -2.91 7.07 7.23
CA VAL A 149 -2.56 7.73 8.48
C VAL A 149 -2.58 9.23 8.27
N VAL A 150 -3.31 9.94 9.12
CA VAL A 150 -3.42 11.39 9.08
C VAL A 150 -2.90 12.01 10.37
N ALA A 151 -2.39 13.24 10.29
CA ALA A 151 -1.94 14.00 11.42
C ALA A 151 -2.43 15.45 11.31
N GLY A 152 -2.76 16.07 12.44
CA GLY A 152 -3.07 17.49 12.48
C GLY A 152 -4.55 17.86 12.45
N LEU A 153 -5.50 16.90 12.57
CA LEU A 153 -6.92 17.20 12.68
C LEU A 153 -7.22 18.00 13.96
N SER A 154 -8.04 19.01 13.84
CA SER A 154 -8.50 19.80 15.00
C SER A 154 -9.69 19.16 15.70
N ASP A 155 -10.49 18.37 14.99
CA ASP A 155 -11.68 17.66 15.51
C ASP A 155 -11.85 16.33 14.77
N LEU A 156 -12.26 15.27 15.47
CA LEU A 156 -12.55 13.96 14.90
C LEU A 156 -13.67 13.99 13.83
N LYS A 157 -14.57 14.96 13.88
CA LYS A 157 -15.62 15.13 12.87
C LYS A 157 -15.05 15.43 11.48
N GLN A 158 -13.88 16.07 11.41
CA GLN A 158 -13.20 16.41 10.16
C GLN A 158 -12.76 15.17 9.37
N ARG A 159 -12.68 13.99 9.98
CA ARG A 159 -12.42 12.71 9.28
C ARG A 159 -13.36 12.48 8.10
N ALA A 160 -14.63 12.89 8.22
CA ALA A 160 -15.63 12.71 7.19
C ALA A 160 -15.41 13.59 5.94
N ALA A 161 -14.61 14.65 6.07
CA ALA A 161 -14.30 15.54 4.96
C ALA A 161 -13.19 15.02 4.05
N TYR A 162 -12.40 14.05 4.52
CA TYR A 162 -11.42 13.39 3.67
C TYR A 162 -12.09 12.70 2.49
N LYS A 163 -11.54 12.94 1.30
CA LYS A 163 -11.95 12.26 0.06
C LYS A 163 -10.74 11.55 -0.53
N VAL A 164 -10.94 10.29 -0.87
CA VAL A 164 -9.90 9.46 -1.46
C VAL A 164 -10.45 8.81 -2.73
N GLY A 165 -9.61 8.71 -3.75
CA GLY A 165 -9.91 8.01 -4.99
C GLY A 165 -8.71 7.26 -5.51
N LEU A 166 -8.94 6.24 -6.30
CA LEU A 166 -7.89 5.49 -7.01
C LEU A 166 -8.02 5.78 -8.49
N LYS A 167 -6.95 6.30 -9.11
CA LYS A 167 -6.92 6.59 -10.55
C LYS A 167 -6.05 5.55 -11.25
N GLY A 168 -6.64 4.82 -12.18
CA GLY A 168 -5.96 3.84 -13.01
C GLY A 168 -5.21 4.45 -14.20
N PRO A 169 -4.48 3.62 -14.96
CA PRO A 169 -3.71 4.07 -16.13
C PRO A 169 -4.58 4.65 -17.25
N ASP A 170 -5.85 4.25 -17.34
CA ASP A 170 -6.83 4.81 -18.29
C ASP A 170 -7.37 6.19 -17.88
N GLY A 171 -6.92 6.73 -16.75
CA GLY A 171 -7.30 8.04 -16.24
C GLY A 171 -8.61 8.06 -15.46
N LYS A 172 -9.37 6.96 -15.41
CA LYS A 172 -10.62 6.88 -14.65
C LYS A 172 -10.37 6.90 -13.16
N LEU A 173 -11.18 7.66 -12.45
CA LEU A 173 -11.16 7.76 -10.99
C LEU A 173 -12.19 6.79 -10.40
N LEU A 174 -11.70 5.88 -9.55
CA LEU A 174 -12.50 4.93 -8.80
C LEU A 174 -12.72 5.46 -7.38
N ALA A 175 -13.97 5.62 -6.98
CA ALA A 175 -14.32 5.93 -5.59
C ALA A 175 -14.21 4.67 -4.70
N PRO A 176 -13.94 4.82 -3.39
CA PRO A 176 -13.96 3.69 -2.48
C PRO A 176 -15.39 3.13 -2.34
N VAL A 177 -15.50 1.81 -2.25
CA VAL A 177 -16.78 1.11 -2.03
C VAL A 177 -17.18 1.08 -0.55
N LYS A 178 -16.19 1.30 0.35
CA LYS A 178 -16.38 1.35 1.79
C LYS A 178 -15.32 2.25 2.41
N SER A 179 -15.69 2.96 3.47
CA SER A 179 -14.77 3.70 4.34
C SER A 179 -15.05 3.39 5.81
N SER A 180 -14.00 3.45 6.61
CA SER A 180 -14.03 3.29 8.07
C SER A 180 -12.82 3.97 8.69
N TYR A 181 -12.53 3.70 9.94
CA TYR A 181 -11.34 4.16 10.65
C TYR A 181 -10.90 3.14 11.69
N VAL A 182 -9.62 3.17 12.06
CA VAL A 182 -9.09 2.41 13.18
C VAL A 182 -9.33 3.20 14.47
N ASN A 183 -9.49 2.51 15.59
CA ASN A 183 -9.65 3.17 16.90
C ASN A 183 -8.26 3.44 17.54
N ASP A 184 -7.41 4.16 16.81
CA ASP A 184 -6.03 4.49 17.20
C ASP A 184 -5.77 5.99 17.37
N TRP A 185 -6.84 6.80 17.37
CA TRP A 185 -6.79 8.25 17.40
C TRP A 185 -6.16 8.79 18.68
N LYS A 186 -5.15 9.63 18.53
CA LYS A 186 -4.41 10.26 19.64
C LYS A 186 -4.17 11.73 19.37
N ALA A 187 -4.18 12.53 20.44
CA ALA A 187 -3.73 13.91 20.37
C ALA A 187 -2.20 13.97 20.46
N ASP A 188 -1.59 14.87 19.70
CA ASP A 188 -0.20 15.25 19.86
C ASP A 188 -0.01 16.28 21.00
N GLY A 189 1.23 16.75 21.22
CA GLY A 189 1.54 17.74 22.25
C GLY A 189 0.88 19.12 22.04
N ALA A 190 0.38 19.42 20.84
CA ALA A 190 -0.36 20.63 20.49
C ALA A 190 -1.89 20.43 20.51
N GLY A 191 -2.36 19.25 20.90
CA GLY A 191 -3.78 18.91 20.91
C GLY A 191 -4.37 18.57 19.55
N LYS A 192 -3.54 18.44 18.51
CA LYS A 192 -3.97 18.00 17.19
C LYS A 192 -4.10 16.48 17.17
N LEU A 193 -5.12 15.98 16.46
CA LEU A 193 -5.43 14.56 16.42
C LEU A 193 -4.78 13.89 15.21
N GLY A 194 -4.23 12.70 15.44
CA GLY A 194 -3.75 11.80 14.40
C GLY A 194 -4.34 10.40 14.57
N GLY A 195 -4.48 9.68 13.47
CA GLY A 195 -5.01 8.32 13.45
C GLY A 195 -5.22 7.80 12.04
N THR A 196 -5.83 6.63 11.90
CA THR A 196 -5.92 5.90 10.64
C THR A 196 -7.34 5.89 10.07
N LEU A 197 -7.48 6.40 8.85
CA LEU A 197 -8.65 6.24 7.99
C LEU A 197 -8.45 5.02 7.09
N VAL A 198 -9.53 4.27 6.84
CA VAL A 198 -9.48 3.03 6.05
C VAL A 198 -10.46 3.14 4.89
N TYR A 199 -9.98 2.83 3.68
CA TYR A 199 -10.79 2.82 2.47
C TYR A 199 -10.61 1.50 1.74
N TYR A 200 -11.68 1.05 1.05
CA TYR A 200 -11.65 -0.18 0.25
C TYR A 200 -12.02 0.14 -1.18
N PHE A 201 -11.28 -0.39 -2.13
CA PHE A 201 -11.48 -0.22 -3.57
C PHE A 201 -11.66 -1.57 -4.25
N GLU A 202 -12.32 -1.58 -5.41
CA GLU A 202 -12.48 -2.75 -6.27
C GLU A 202 -11.90 -2.46 -7.66
N PRO A 203 -10.56 -2.31 -7.78
CA PRO A 203 -9.91 -1.84 -9.00
C PRO A 203 -10.14 -2.75 -10.20
N THR A 204 -10.29 -4.06 -9.99
CA THR A 204 -10.56 -5.02 -11.07
C THR A 204 -11.88 -4.76 -11.81
N LYS A 205 -12.87 -4.15 -11.13
CA LYS A 205 -14.16 -3.79 -11.74
C LYS A 205 -14.05 -2.67 -12.78
N VAL A 206 -12.97 -1.91 -12.76
CA VAL A 206 -12.71 -0.82 -13.72
C VAL A 206 -11.49 -1.12 -14.60
N GLY A 207 -11.04 -2.37 -14.64
CA GLY A 207 -9.97 -2.82 -15.53
C GLY A 207 -8.55 -2.51 -15.06
N ILE A 208 -8.36 -2.15 -13.80
CA ILE A 208 -7.02 -2.01 -13.21
C ILE A 208 -6.48 -3.42 -12.91
N ASN A 209 -5.29 -3.70 -13.41
CA ASN A 209 -4.63 -5.00 -13.34
C ASN A 209 -3.58 -5.06 -12.21
N ALA A 210 -3.15 -6.26 -11.92
CA ALA A 210 -2.22 -6.58 -10.84
C ALA A 210 -0.83 -5.91 -10.92
N ASN A 211 -0.41 -5.49 -12.12
CA ASN A 211 0.89 -4.85 -12.36
C ASN A 211 0.77 -3.37 -12.77
N ASP A 212 -0.42 -2.80 -12.67
CA ASP A 212 -0.63 -1.42 -13.08
C ASP A 212 -0.04 -0.44 -12.06
N LYS A 213 0.39 0.72 -12.58
CA LYS A 213 0.68 1.89 -11.75
C LYS A 213 -0.60 2.68 -11.56
N VAL A 214 -0.87 3.06 -10.31
CA VAL A 214 -2.07 3.79 -9.93
C VAL A 214 -1.70 5.05 -9.16
N ASP A 215 -2.51 6.09 -9.25
CA ASP A 215 -2.40 7.27 -8.41
C ASP A 215 -3.50 7.21 -7.33
N LEU A 216 -3.10 7.25 -6.06
CA LEU A 216 -4.01 7.53 -4.95
C LEU A 216 -4.23 9.03 -4.86
N ILE A 217 -5.47 9.45 -5.07
CA ILE A 217 -5.89 10.84 -5.02
C ILE A 217 -6.43 11.11 -3.63
N VAL A 218 -5.88 12.10 -2.94
CA VAL A 218 -6.27 12.46 -1.57
C VAL A 218 -6.58 13.95 -1.49
N ARG A 219 -7.78 14.26 -0.98
CA ARG A 219 -8.18 15.60 -0.55
C ARG A 219 -8.40 15.58 0.96
N THR A 220 -7.78 16.51 1.67
CA THR A 220 -7.95 16.66 3.11
C THR A 220 -9.23 17.46 3.44
N GLU A 221 -9.48 17.71 4.71
CA GLU A 221 -10.58 18.55 5.21
C GLU A 221 -10.35 20.04 4.98
N SER A 222 -9.13 20.42 4.59
CA SER A 222 -8.78 21.83 4.37
C SER A 222 -9.49 22.41 3.14
N ASP A 223 -9.97 23.64 3.26
CA ASP A 223 -10.57 24.42 2.16
C ASP A 223 -9.52 25.01 1.19
N SER A 224 -8.27 24.57 1.28
CA SER A 224 -7.16 25.09 0.47
C SER A 224 -7.31 24.83 -1.04
N GLY A 225 -8.28 24.02 -1.46
CA GLY A 225 -8.41 23.56 -2.85
C GLY A 225 -7.35 22.54 -3.29
N CYS A 226 -6.43 22.16 -2.39
CA CYS A 226 -5.34 21.24 -2.68
C CYS A 226 -5.82 19.79 -2.74
N VAL A 227 -5.46 19.11 -3.82
CA VAL A 227 -5.65 17.67 -4.01
C VAL A 227 -4.31 17.07 -4.39
N TYR A 228 -3.95 15.99 -3.72
CA TYR A 228 -2.65 15.33 -3.87
C TYR A 228 -2.82 13.99 -4.60
N ALA A 229 -1.84 13.62 -5.39
CA ALA A 229 -1.73 12.30 -5.99
C ALA A 229 -0.45 11.61 -5.53
N VAL A 230 -0.55 10.39 -5.03
CA VAL A 230 0.58 9.55 -4.62
C VAL A 230 0.61 8.31 -5.51
N ASN A 231 1.72 8.10 -6.22
CA ASN A 231 1.86 7.00 -7.16
C ASN A 231 2.24 5.70 -6.44
N PHE A 232 1.57 4.61 -6.81
CA PHE A 232 1.85 3.24 -6.38
C PHE A 232 1.99 2.32 -7.58
N ASP A 233 2.93 1.40 -7.50
CA ASP A 233 3.11 0.31 -8.46
C ASP A 233 2.57 -1.00 -7.84
N LEU A 234 1.42 -1.47 -8.33
CA LEU A 234 0.79 -2.70 -7.84
C LEU A 234 1.64 -3.94 -8.12
N GLY A 235 2.60 -3.85 -9.03
CA GLY A 235 3.56 -4.89 -9.32
C GLY A 235 4.62 -5.12 -8.24
N GLN A 236 4.61 -4.37 -7.13
CA GLN A 236 5.66 -4.45 -6.11
C GLN A 236 5.26 -5.20 -4.84
N PHE A 237 4.04 -5.73 -4.74
CA PHE A 237 3.57 -6.51 -3.58
C PHE A 237 2.57 -7.60 -3.98
N TYR A 238 2.29 -8.54 -3.06
CA TYR A 238 1.28 -9.60 -3.22
C TYR A 238 -0.11 -9.19 -2.74
#